data_ccaf5cdce72918ffba277ac310d185b9
#
_entry.id   ccaf5cdce72918ffba277ac310d185b9
#
_cell.length_a   1.000
_cell.length_b   1.000
_cell.length_c   1.000
_cell.angle_alpha   90.00
_cell.angle_beta   90.00
_cell.angle_gamma   90.00
#
_symmetry.space_group_name_H-M   'P 1'
#
loop_
_entity.id
_entity.type
_entity.pdbx_description
1 polymer ?
#
loop_
_entity_poly.entity_id
_entity_poly.type
_entity_poly.pdbx_seq_one_letter_code
_entity_poly.pdbx_strand_id
1 'polypeptide(L)'
;MRQDRPVDYERAVEIAEGVFWVGFYDSHSGLHCNPYLIVDHDEAVVIDGGSRPDFPTVMMKILQAGILPSQIRALVYQHYDPDLCGSVPNFEDIIGREDLKIISAAANNMFIRHYATKAKLLALENIGSQFVFSSGRVLQFIKTPYAHAQGSLVTFDAESGILFSSDLFGSYGTEWSLFFNPGPVCLGCRDLSDCGRMSMKCPIRDILKFHQKLMPSEKALHHALKKLLAVPFTMVAPQHGSVITDQKSLQKVFGLLAGLKGVGIDALVEEGYRINPERIQKRFA
;
A
#
# COMPACT_ATOMS: atom_id res chain seq x y z
N MET A 1 -15.52 5.12 -18.03
CA MET A 1 -14.69 3.97 -17.64
C MET A 1 -15.58 2.76 -17.44
N ARG A 2 -15.16 1.57 -17.89
CA ARG A 2 -15.99 0.35 -17.98
C ARG A 2 -16.19 -0.30 -16.59
N GLN A 3 -17.11 0.22 -15.77
CA GLN A 3 -17.41 -0.32 -14.44
C GLN A 3 -18.38 -1.53 -14.43
N ASP A 4 -18.90 -1.95 -15.58
CA ASP A 4 -19.97 -2.95 -15.65
C ASP A 4 -19.53 -4.37 -16.02
N ARG A 5 -18.23 -4.62 -16.18
CA ARG A 5 -17.75 -6.00 -16.40
C ARG A 5 -17.23 -6.60 -15.10
N PRO A 6 -17.56 -7.87 -14.80
CA PRO A 6 -16.94 -8.56 -13.68
C PRO A 6 -15.43 -8.58 -13.87
N VAL A 7 -14.69 -8.29 -12.78
CA VAL A 7 -13.22 -8.33 -12.77
C VAL A 7 -12.77 -9.78 -12.88
N ASP A 8 -11.92 -10.07 -13.84
CA ASP A 8 -11.25 -11.37 -13.93
C ASP A 8 -9.98 -11.33 -13.06
N TYR A 9 -10.08 -11.92 -11.88
CA TYR A 9 -8.98 -11.94 -10.90
C TYR A 9 -7.81 -12.84 -11.29
N GLU A 10 -7.95 -13.66 -12.33
CA GLU A 10 -6.87 -14.51 -12.86
C GLU A 10 -5.99 -13.75 -13.86
N ARG A 11 -6.35 -12.54 -14.21
CA ARG A 11 -5.63 -11.72 -15.19
C ARG A 11 -5.11 -10.42 -14.60
N ALA A 12 -4.10 -9.84 -15.26
CA ALA A 12 -3.72 -8.45 -15.03
C ALA A 12 -4.93 -7.54 -15.32
N VAL A 13 -5.21 -6.61 -14.41
CA VAL A 13 -6.33 -5.67 -14.57
C VAL A 13 -5.78 -4.27 -14.72
N GLU A 14 -5.99 -3.67 -15.88
CA GLU A 14 -5.62 -2.27 -16.13
C GLU A 14 -6.55 -1.35 -15.33
N ILE A 15 -5.98 -0.64 -14.35
CA ILE A 15 -6.71 0.29 -13.47
C ILE A 15 -6.65 1.74 -13.98
N ALA A 16 -5.62 2.08 -14.74
CA ALA A 16 -5.46 3.31 -15.51
C ALA A 16 -4.53 3.01 -16.70
N GLU A 17 -4.41 3.93 -17.64
CA GLU A 17 -3.55 3.76 -18.81
C GLU A 17 -2.11 3.43 -18.39
N GLY A 18 -1.62 2.25 -18.82
CA GLY A 18 -0.30 1.75 -18.47
C GLY A 18 -0.10 1.38 -17.00
N VAL A 19 -1.16 1.31 -16.19
CA VAL A 19 -1.07 0.91 -14.78
C VAL A 19 -1.95 -0.30 -14.54
N PHE A 20 -1.33 -1.38 -14.07
CA PHE A 20 -2.00 -2.67 -13.90
C PHE A 20 -1.94 -3.13 -12.44
N TRP A 21 -3.08 -3.62 -11.94
CA TRP A 21 -3.10 -4.48 -10.78
C TRP A 21 -2.65 -5.89 -11.22
N VAL A 22 -1.63 -6.42 -10.54
CA VAL A 22 -1.06 -7.75 -10.81
C VAL A 22 -1.09 -8.64 -9.56
N GLY A 23 -1.89 -8.27 -8.57
CA GLY A 23 -2.11 -9.02 -7.35
C GLY A 23 -3.02 -10.23 -7.50
N PHE A 24 -3.54 -10.72 -6.40
CA PHE A 24 -4.41 -11.91 -6.39
C PHE A 24 -5.54 -11.74 -5.37
N TYR A 25 -6.60 -12.52 -5.59
CA TYR A 25 -7.74 -12.61 -4.68
C TYR A 25 -7.52 -13.74 -3.69
N ASP A 26 -7.30 -13.40 -2.43
CA ASP A 26 -7.18 -14.38 -1.34
C ASP A 26 -8.48 -14.46 -0.53
N SER A 27 -9.33 -15.41 -0.90
CA SER A 27 -10.58 -15.69 -0.17
C SER A 27 -10.36 -16.42 1.16
N HIS A 28 -9.14 -16.92 1.43
CA HIS A 28 -8.82 -17.74 2.59
C HIS A 28 -8.44 -16.87 3.80
N SER A 29 -7.43 -16.01 3.63
CA SER A 29 -6.97 -15.12 4.71
C SER A 29 -7.78 -13.83 4.77
N GLY A 30 -8.34 -13.38 3.64
CA GLY A 30 -8.95 -12.08 3.50
C GLY A 30 -7.95 -10.92 3.48
N LEU A 31 -6.66 -11.22 3.43
CA LEU A 31 -5.59 -10.24 3.25
C LEU A 31 -5.12 -10.29 1.79
N HIS A 32 -5.76 -9.50 0.94
CA HIS A 32 -5.43 -9.43 -0.49
C HIS A 32 -4.21 -8.54 -0.69
N CYS A 33 -3.16 -9.07 -1.30
CA CYS A 33 -1.98 -8.30 -1.64
C CYS A 33 -2.09 -7.76 -3.06
N ASN A 34 -1.82 -6.48 -3.22
CA ASN A 34 -1.97 -5.72 -4.45
C ASN A 34 -0.63 -5.21 -4.98
N PRO A 35 0.24 -6.04 -5.54
CA PRO A 35 1.32 -5.54 -6.39
C PRO A 35 0.77 -4.79 -7.60
N TYR A 36 1.45 -3.71 -7.97
CA TYR A 36 1.10 -2.92 -9.15
C TYR A 36 2.26 -2.85 -10.12
N LEU A 37 1.92 -2.86 -11.41
CA LEU A 37 2.86 -2.67 -12.50
C LEU A 37 2.58 -1.35 -13.19
N ILE A 38 3.58 -0.50 -13.29
CA ILE A 38 3.53 0.76 -14.06
C ILE A 38 4.38 0.55 -15.29
N VAL A 39 3.77 0.72 -16.44
CA VAL A 39 4.39 0.57 -17.77
C VAL A 39 4.50 1.94 -18.42
N ASP A 40 5.67 2.22 -18.92
CA ASP A 40 5.95 3.43 -19.68
C ASP A 40 6.86 3.10 -20.86
N HIS A 41 6.27 3.03 -22.05
CA HIS A 41 6.92 2.55 -23.29
C HIS A 41 7.56 1.17 -23.07
N ASP A 42 8.88 1.06 -23.20
CA ASP A 42 9.65 -0.18 -23.06
C ASP A 42 10.18 -0.40 -21.63
N GLU A 43 9.73 0.37 -20.68
CA GLU A 43 10.17 0.31 -19.30
C GLU A 43 9.01 0.01 -18.37
N ALA A 44 9.29 -0.71 -17.28
CA ALA A 44 8.31 -0.99 -16.25
C ALA A 44 8.90 -0.85 -14.86
N VAL A 45 8.01 -0.52 -13.90
CA VAL A 45 8.29 -0.49 -12.46
C VAL A 45 7.24 -1.34 -11.76
N VAL A 46 7.67 -2.18 -10.83
CA VAL A 46 6.78 -2.93 -9.94
C VAL A 46 6.73 -2.24 -8.59
N ILE A 47 5.53 -1.95 -8.11
CA ILE A 47 5.27 -1.46 -6.75
C ILE A 47 4.84 -2.65 -5.91
N ASP A 48 5.58 -2.95 -4.85
CA ASP A 48 5.36 -4.02 -3.89
C ASP A 48 5.20 -5.41 -4.56
N GLY A 49 6.23 -6.23 -4.52
CA GLY A 49 6.34 -7.43 -5.35
C GLY A 49 5.49 -8.63 -4.90
N GLY A 50 4.88 -8.57 -3.72
CA GLY A 50 4.18 -9.70 -3.13
C GLY A 50 5.09 -10.66 -2.34
N SER A 51 4.49 -11.64 -1.69
CA SER A 51 5.21 -12.67 -0.95
C SER A 51 5.88 -13.67 -1.91
N ARG A 52 6.76 -14.50 -1.37
CA ARG A 52 7.43 -15.54 -2.17
C ARG A 52 6.48 -16.55 -2.79
N PRO A 53 5.47 -17.08 -2.08
CA PRO A 53 4.45 -17.94 -2.69
C PRO A 53 3.64 -17.28 -3.80
N ASP A 54 3.46 -15.95 -3.75
CA ASP A 54 2.61 -15.21 -4.70
C ASP A 54 3.34 -14.87 -6.00
N PHE A 55 4.68 -14.93 -5.99
CA PHE A 55 5.53 -14.55 -7.11
C PHE A 55 5.10 -15.16 -8.47
N PRO A 56 4.77 -16.47 -8.57
CA PRO A 56 4.35 -17.05 -9.85
C PRO A 56 3.10 -16.37 -10.43
N THR A 57 2.12 -16.06 -9.57
CA THR A 57 0.88 -15.38 -9.98
C THR A 57 1.17 -13.95 -10.44
N VAL A 58 1.95 -13.21 -9.67
CA VAL A 58 2.33 -11.83 -9.98
C VAL A 58 3.10 -11.78 -11.31
N MET A 59 4.11 -12.64 -11.48
CA MET A 59 4.91 -12.68 -12.71
C MET A 59 4.07 -13.10 -13.93
N MET A 60 3.20 -14.09 -13.79
CA MET A 60 2.27 -14.48 -14.86
C MET A 60 1.43 -13.28 -15.32
N LYS A 61 0.93 -12.48 -14.41
CA LYS A 61 0.13 -11.29 -14.74
C LYS A 61 0.95 -10.17 -15.36
N ILE A 62 2.20 -9.98 -14.94
CA ILE A 62 3.13 -9.07 -15.61
C ILE A 62 3.32 -9.47 -17.08
N LEU A 63 3.53 -10.77 -17.33
CA LEU A 63 3.63 -11.29 -18.70
C LEU A 63 2.32 -11.13 -19.49
N GLN A 64 1.16 -11.30 -18.87
CA GLN A 64 -0.15 -11.06 -19.49
C GLN A 64 -0.38 -9.59 -19.84
N ALA A 65 0.22 -8.65 -19.10
CA ALA A 65 0.23 -7.23 -19.44
C ALA A 65 1.17 -6.90 -20.62
N GLY A 66 1.85 -7.92 -21.19
CA GLY A 66 2.73 -7.77 -22.34
C GLY A 66 4.16 -7.33 -21.98
N ILE A 67 4.54 -7.35 -20.71
CA ILE A 67 5.85 -6.89 -20.22
C ILE A 67 6.77 -8.08 -19.99
N LEU A 68 7.93 -8.05 -20.62
CA LEU A 68 9.01 -9.01 -20.37
C LEU A 68 9.77 -8.64 -19.09
N PRO A 69 10.28 -9.62 -18.34
CA PRO A 69 11.05 -9.36 -17.11
C PRO A 69 12.21 -8.38 -17.33
N SER A 70 12.90 -8.46 -18.48
CA SER A 70 14.01 -7.57 -18.83
C SER A 70 13.63 -6.10 -19.01
N GLN A 71 12.35 -5.77 -19.12
CA GLN A 71 11.85 -4.40 -19.22
C GLN A 71 11.63 -3.77 -17.83
N ILE A 72 11.63 -4.57 -16.75
CA ILE A 72 11.47 -4.07 -15.39
C ILE A 72 12.79 -3.38 -14.96
N ARG A 73 12.72 -2.07 -14.75
CA ARG A 73 13.86 -1.20 -14.38
C ARG A 73 14.02 -1.04 -12.88
N ALA A 74 12.91 -1.10 -12.16
CA ALA A 74 12.93 -0.93 -10.71
C ALA A 74 11.83 -1.73 -10.02
N LEU A 75 12.14 -2.14 -8.80
CA LEU A 75 11.20 -2.64 -7.80
C LEU A 75 11.14 -1.60 -6.69
N VAL A 76 9.94 -1.12 -6.39
CA VAL A 76 9.71 -0.15 -5.31
C VAL A 76 9.03 -0.86 -4.16
N TYR A 77 9.59 -0.79 -2.97
CA TYR A 77 9.01 -1.37 -1.76
C TYR A 77 8.65 -0.28 -0.77
N GLN A 78 7.36 -0.16 -0.48
CA GLN A 78 6.82 0.94 0.31
C GLN A 78 7.04 0.74 1.82
N HIS A 79 7.22 -0.51 2.25
CA HIS A 79 7.79 -0.91 3.54
C HIS A 79 8.48 -2.28 3.39
N TYR A 80 8.86 -2.94 4.49
CA TYR A 80 9.76 -4.10 4.44
C TYR A 80 9.10 -5.44 4.77
N ASP A 81 7.78 -5.52 4.85
CA ASP A 81 7.08 -6.73 5.29
C ASP A 81 7.18 -7.88 4.24
N PRO A 82 7.08 -9.13 4.68
CA PRO A 82 7.28 -10.30 3.81
C PRO A 82 6.29 -10.40 2.66
N ASP A 83 5.08 -9.89 2.84
CA ASP A 83 4.01 -9.88 1.83
C ASP A 83 4.26 -8.85 0.70
N LEU A 84 5.23 -7.93 0.89
CA LEU A 84 5.74 -7.06 -0.15
C LEU A 84 7.07 -7.55 -0.71
N CYS A 85 8.01 -7.90 0.19
CA CYS A 85 9.42 -8.09 -0.12
C CYS A 85 9.83 -9.56 -0.28
N GLY A 86 8.97 -10.50 0.07
CA GLY A 86 9.33 -11.93 0.08
C GLY A 86 9.72 -12.48 -1.29
N SER A 87 9.20 -11.89 -2.37
CA SER A 87 9.48 -12.26 -3.76
C SER A 87 10.73 -11.60 -4.36
N VAL A 88 11.42 -10.71 -3.63
CA VAL A 88 12.60 -9.99 -4.13
C VAL A 88 13.61 -10.91 -4.83
N PRO A 89 14.08 -12.03 -4.22
CA PRO A 89 15.06 -12.90 -4.89
C PRO A 89 14.55 -13.49 -6.20
N ASN A 90 13.26 -13.82 -6.26
CA ASN A 90 12.63 -14.39 -7.45
C ASN A 90 12.56 -13.35 -8.59
N PHE A 91 12.23 -12.10 -8.28
CA PHE A 91 12.28 -11.01 -9.25
C PHE A 91 13.70 -10.76 -9.76
N GLU A 92 14.69 -10.69 -8.85
CA GLU A 92 16.10 -10.50 -9.23
C GLU A 92 16.59 -11.58 -10.20
N ASP A 93 16.26 -12.86 -9.91
CA ASP A 93 16.68 -13.99 -10.72
C ASP A 93 16.05 -13.99 -12.12
N ILE A 94 14.76 -13.67 -12.23
CA ILE A 94 14.06 -13.71 -13.52
C ILE A 94 14.28 -12.45 -14.37
N ILE A 95 14.45 -11.29 -13.73
CA ILE A 95 14.76 -10.02 -14.42
C ILE A 95 16.15 -10.06 -15.00
N GLY A 96 17.13 -10.59 -14.24
CA GLY A 96 18.48 -10.82 -14.70
C GLY A 96 19.26 -9.58 -15.15
N ARG A 97 18.89 -8.38 -14.71
CA ARG A 97 19.51 -7.10 -15.08
C ARG A 97 20.55 -6.70 -14.06
N GLU A 98 21.75 -6.32 -14.50
CA GLU A 98 22.78 -5.77 -13.64
C GLU A 98 22.45 -4.37 -13.10
N ASP A 99 21.63 -3.60 -13.83
CA ASP A 99 21.21 -2.24 -13.48
C ASP A 99 19.85 -2.16 -12.80
N LEU A 100 19.27 -3.31 -12.39
CA LEU A 100 18.04 -3.37 -11.62
C LEU A 100 18.17 -2.56 -10.33
N LYS A 101 17.18 -1.72 -10.06
CA LYS A 101 17.12 -0.87 -8.86
C LYS A 101 16.07 -1.41 -7.90
N ILE A 102 16.43 -1.60 -6.64
CA ILE A 102 15.46 -1.82 -5.56
C ILE A 102 15.39 -0.53 -4.75
N ILE A 103 14.23 0.11 -4.76
CA ILE A 103 14.03 1.46 -4.21
C ILE A 103 13.16 1.36 -2.97
N SER A 104 13.63 1.90 -1.86
CA SER A 104 12.85 2.07 -0.64
C SER A 104 13.47 3.15 0.25
N ALA A 105 12.87 3.44 1.42
CA ALA A 105 13.50 4.29 2.43
C ALA A 105 14.75 3.61 3.04
N ALA A 106 15.72 4.39 3.48
CA ALA A 106 16.93 3.84 4.12
C ALA A 106 16.61 2.95 5.32
N ALA A 107 15.58 3.32 6.10
CA ALA A 107 15.11 2.54 7.23
C ALA A 107 14.56 1.15 6.83
N ASN A 108 13.94 1.03 5.66
CA ASN A 108 13.46 -0.24 5.11
C ASN A 108 14.61 -1.08 4.54
N ASN A 109 15.55 -0.44 3.86
CA ASN A 109 16.69 -1.13 3.24
C ASN A 109 17.53 -1.92 4.24
N MET A 110 17.54 -1.50 5.51
CA MET A 110 18.17 -2.24 6.60
C MET A 110 17.57 -3.65 6.77
N PHE A 111 16.26 -3.81 6.52
CA PHE A 111 15.54 -5.07 6.61
C PHE A 111 15.44 -5.79 5.26
N ILE A 112 15.22 -5.05 4.16
CA ILE A 112 15.08 -5.61 2.81
C ILE A 112 16.31 -6.43 2.41
N ARG A 113 17.52 -6.01 2.83
CA ARG A 113 18.75 -6.78 2.56
C ARG A 113 18.72 -8.23 3.07
N HIS A 114 17.88 -8.54 4.05
CA HIS A 114 17.75 -9.89 4.60
C HIS A 114 16.93 -10.84 3.71
N TYR A 115 16.29 -10.32 2.66
CA TYR A 115 15.69 -11.13 1.60
C TYR A 115 16.71 -11.59 0.55
N ALA A 116 18.01 -11.50 0.86
CA ALA A 116 19.14 -11.96 0.01
C ALA A 116 19.18 -11.26 -1.35
N THR A 117 19.08 -9.95 -1.35
CA THR A 117 19.14 -9.13 -2.56
C THR A 117 20.52 -9.14 -3.20
N LYS A 118 20.57 -9.24 -4.53
CA LYS A 118 21.77 -9.09 -5.37
C LYS A 118 21.84 -7.69 -5.98
N ALA A 119 20.69 -7.13 -6.30
CA ALA A 119 20.56 -5.82 -6.91
C ALA A 119 20.92 -4.67 -5.95
N LYS A 120 21.19 -3.51 -6.51
CA LYS A 120 21.52 -2.33 -5.73
C LYS A 120 20.30 -1.79 -4.98
N LEU A 121 20.37 -1.81 -3.65
CA LEU A 121 19.40 -1.14 -2.79
C LEU A 121 19.63 0.37 -2.85
N LEU A 122 18.67 1.12 -3.33
CA LEU A 122 18.69 2.58 -3.39
C LEU A 122 17.79 3.16 -2.30
N ALA A 123 18.38 3.96 -1.45
CA ALA A 123 17.60 4.75 -0.51
C ALA A 123 17.01 5.97 -1.25
N LEU A 124 15.70 6.18 -1.11
CA LEU A 124 15.00 7.30 -1.75
C LEU A 124 15.61 8.66 -1.36
N GLU A 125 16.24 8.73 -0.18
CA GLU A 125 16.97 9.89 0.30
C GLU A 125 18.14 10.27 -0.62
N ASN A 126 18.72 9.28 -1.31
CA ASN A 126 19.88 9.47 -2.17
C ASN A 126 19.52 9.73 -3.64
N ILE A 127 18.24 9.58 -4.01
CA ILE A 127 17.75 9.73 -5.39
C ILE A 127 16.72 10.87 -5.53
N GLY A 128 16.71 11.82 -4.59
CA GLY A 128 15.79 12.95 -4.63
C GLY A 128 14.32 12.58 -4.41
N SER A 129 14.04 11.43 -3.77
CA SER A 129 12.69 10.92 -3.51
C SER A 129 11.83 10.77 -4.78
N GLN A 130 12.46 10.38 -5.90
CA GLN A 130 11.77 10.16 -7.16
C GLN A 130 12.45 9.09 -8.01
N PHE A 131 11.68 8.47 -8.90
CA PHE A 131 12.14 7.67 -10.01
C PHE A 131 11.66 8.30 -11.31
N VAL A 132 12.53 8.43 -12.30
CA VAL A 132 12.21 9.04 -13.59
C VAL A 132 12.41 7.98 -14.69
N PHE A 133 11.36 7.72 -15.45
CA PHE A 133 11.41 6.91 -16.66
C PHE A 133 12.15 7.63 -17.78
N SER A 134 12.57 6.90 -18.80
CA SER A 134 13.26 7.47 -19.96
C SER A 134 12.41 8.47 -20.75
N SER A 135 11.08 8.36 -20.69
CA SER A 135 10.13 9.30 -21.28
C SER A 135 10.08 10.66 -20.57
N GLY A 136 10.50 10.69 -19.29
CA GLY A 136 10.33 11.81 -18.39
C GLY A 136 9.17 11.64 -17.39
N ARG A 137 8.35 10.56 -17.44
CA ARG A 137 7.36 10.25 -16.41
C ARG A 137 8.04 10.08 -15.04
N VAL A 138 7.41 10.62 -14.01
CA VAL A 138 8.00 10.69 -12.66
C VAL A 138 7.13 10.00 -11.64
N LEU A 139 7.70 9.07 -10.89
CA LEU A 139 7.12 8.55 -9.66
C LEU A 139 7.73 9.31 -8.47
N GLN A 140 6.89 9.95 -7.67
CA GLN A 140 7.31 10.69 -6.47
C GLN A 140 7.11 9.81 -5.23
N PHE A 141 8.12 9.75 -4.37
CA PHE A 141 8.08 9.00 -3.12
C PHE A 141 7.87 9.94 -1.93
N ILE A 142 6.78 9.74 -1.19
CA ILE A 142 6.42 10.56 -0.04
C ILE A 142 6.55 9.70 1.22
N LYS A 143 7.47 10.08 2.12
CA LYS A 143 7.64 9.37 3.39
C LYS A 143 6.42 9.57 4.29
N THR A 144 5.89 8.47 4.76
CA THR A 144 4.80 8.40 5.74
C THR A 144 5.23 7.58 6.96
N PRO A 145 6.28 8.05 7.69
CA PRO A 145 6.90 7.25 8.74
C PRO A 145 5.87 6.79 9.77
N TYR A 146 5.99 5.51 10.15
CA TYR A 146 5.06 4.83 11.05
C TYR A 146 3.61 4.67 10.52
N ALA A 147 3.45 4.69 9.21
CA ALA A 147 2.21 4.25 8.59
C ALA A 147 2.42 2.96 7.76
N HIS A 148 2.65 1.75 8.34
CA HIS A 148 2.74 1.40 9.77
C HIS A 148 4.20 1.16 10.24
N ALA A 149 5.15 0.98 9.35
CA ALA A 149 6.57 0.78 9.65
C ALA A 149 7.33 2.10 9.69
N GLN A 150 8.49 2.13 10.38
CA GLN A 150 9.34 3.33 10.48
C GLN A 150 9.66 3.94 9.11
N GLY A 151 9.98 3.09 8.14
CA GLY A 151 10.38 3.51 6.79
C GLY A 151 9.22 3.59 5.79
N SER A 152 7.96 3.53 6.23
CA SER A 152 6.81 3.56 5.32
C SER A 152 6.82 4.79 4.42
N LEU A 153 6.48 4.57 3.17
CA LEU A 153 6.32 5.58 2.14
C LEU A 153 5.14 5.24 1.25
N VAL A 154 4.69 6.21 0.50
CA VAL A 154 3.72 6.06 -0.59
C VAL A 154 4.33 6.54 -1.89
N THR A 155 3.83 6.05 -3.01
CA THR A 155 4.30 6.43 -4.34
C THR A 155 3.19 7.17 -5.07
N PHE A 156 3.47 8.36 -5.57
CA PHE A 156 2.53 9.13 -6.38
C PHE A 156 3.01 9.18 -7.84
N ASP A 157 2.17 8.75 -8.73
CA ASP A 157 2.34 8.90 -10.17
C ASP A 157 1.48 10.07 -10.68
N ALA A 158 2.15 11.16 -11.02
CA ALA A 158 1.46 12.38 -11.43
C ALA A 158 0.75 12.25 -12.78
N GLU A 159 1.23 11.35 -13.65
CA GLU A 159 0.64 11.15 -14.98
C GLU A 159 -0.71 10.44 -14.91
N SER A 160 -0.82 9.37 -14.14
CA SER A 160 -2.08 8.67 -13.91
C SER A 160 -2.96 9.28 -12.81
N GLY A 161 -2.40 10.15 -11.97
CA GLY A 161 -3.05 10.69 -10.79
C GLY A 161 -3.25 9.66 -9.66
N ILE A 162 -2.52 8.55 -9.69
CA ILE A 162 -2.65 7.46 -8.72
C ILE A 162 -1.69 7.64 -7.56
N LEU A 163 -2.22 7.50 -6.35
CA LEU A 163 -1.44 7.30 -5.14
C LEU A 163 -1.42 5.82 -4.78
N PHE A 164 -0.27 5.16 -4.95
CA PHE A 164 -0.01 3.83 -4.38
C PHE A 164 0.29 4.04 -2.90
N SER A 165 -0.68 3.70 -2.07
CA SER A 165 -0.72 4.22 -0.71
C SER A 165 -0.12 3.30 0.34
N SER A 166 0.55 2.21 -0.06
CA SER A 166 0.99 1.18 0.89
C SER A 166 -0.22 0.71 1.72
N ASP A 167 -0.08 0.62 3.02
CA ASP A 167 -1.16 0.19 3.92
C ASP A 167 -2.18 1.28 4.24
N LEU A 168 -1.89 2.54 3.91
CA LEU A 168 -2.90 3.60 4.05
C LEU A 168 -4.07 3.35 3.10
N PHE A 169 -5.29 3.55 3.57
CA PHE A 169 -6.54 3.20 2.90
C PHE A 169 -6.76 1.69 2.73
N GLY A 170 -5.86 0.87 3.25
CA GLY A 170 -5.95 -0.58 3.20
C GLY A 170 -7.13 -1.16 3.97
N SER A 171 -7.48 -2.38 3.63
CA SER A 171 -8.51 -3.15 4.33
C SER A 171 -8.23 -4.65 4.22
N TYR A 172 -8.91 -5.43 5.05
CA TYR A 172 -8.95 -6.88 4.94
C TYR A 172 -10.39 -7.36 5.06
N GLY A 173 -10.66 -8.52 4.48
CA GLY A 173 -11.98 -9.15 4.52
C GLY A 173 -12.10 -10.25 3.47
N THR A 174 -12.83 -11.31 3.80
CA THR A 174 -13.03 -12.46 2.88
C THR A 174 -13.93 -12.14 1.69
N GLU A 175 -14.77 -11.12 1.79
CA GLU A 175 -15.54 -10.59 0.66
C GLU A 175 -14.92 -9.29 0.21
N TRP A 176 -14.32 -9.32 -0.95
CA TRP A 176 -13.53 -8.23 -1.49
C TRP A 176 -13.84 -8.02 -2.99
N SER A 177 -13.69 -6.80 -3.42
CA SER A 177 -13.71 -6.40 -4.83
C SER A 177 -12.51 -5.48 -5.10
N LEU A 178 -11.86 -5.64 -6.24
CA LEU A 178 -10.74 -4.81 -6.62
C LEU A 178 -11.09 -3.32 -6.61
N PHE A 179 -12.29 -2.95 -7.04
CA PHE A 179 -12.75 -1.57 -7.02
C PHE A 179 -13.69 -1.32 -5.85
N PHE A 180 -13.40 -0.26 -5.10
CA PHE A 180 -14.20 0.15 -3.96
C PHE A 180 -15.57 0.66 -4.40
N ASN A 181 -16.62 -0.01 -3.96
CA ASN A 181 -18.00 0.38 -4.24
C ASN A 181 -18.87 0.24 -2.98
N PRO A 182 -18.87 1.25 -2.11
CA PRO A 182 -19.60 1.19 -0.83
C PRO A 182 -21.12 1.33 -1.00
N GLY A 183 -21.57 1.79 -2.14
CA GLY A 183 -22.97 2.15 -2.39
C GLY A 183 -23.41 3.44 -1.70
N PRO A 184 -24.56 4.01 -2.14
CA PRO A 184 -24.99 5.35 -1.70
C PRO A 184 -25.24 5.47 -0.19
N VAL A 185 -25.77 4.40 0.42
CA VAL A 185 -26.08 4.39 1.87
C VAL A 185 -24.84 4.49 2.71
N CYS A 186 -23.76 3.80 2.33
CA CYS A 186 -22.48 3.85 3.05
C CYS A 186 -21.77 5.19 2.88
N LEU A 187 -21.94 5.85 1.74
CA LEU A 187 -21.41 7.21 1.53
C LEU A 187 -22.09 8.25 2.44
N GLY A 188 -23.37 8.04 2.81
CA GLY A 188 -24.11 8.87 3.76
C GLY A 188 -23.82 8.60 5.24
N CYS A 189 -23.17 7.49 5.56
CA CYS A 189 -22.85 7.10 6.95
C CYS A 189 -21.96 8.15 7.63
N ARG A 190 -22.29 8.60 8.85
CA ARG A 190 -21.52 9.62 9.59
C ARG A 190 -20.40 8.99 10.42
N ASP A 191 -20.71 7.89 11.07
CA ASP A 191 -19.77 7.08 11.82
C ASP A 191 -20.23 5.59 11.84
N LEU A 192 -19.45 4.72 12.47
CA LEU A 192 -19.80 3.30 12.55
C LEU A 192 -20.96 2.99 13.49
N SER A 193 -21.22 3.85 14.49
CA SER A 193 -22.29 3.67 15.46
C SER A 193 -23.66 3.89 14.84
N ASP A 194 -23.75 4.78 13.85
CA ASP A 194 -24.98 5.10 13.13
C ASP A 194 -25.30 4.14 11.98
N CYS A 195 -24.51 3.08 11.81
CA CYS A 195 -24.70 2.15 10.72
C CYS A 195 -25.91 1.24 10.95
N GLY A 196 -27.08 1.58 10.40
CA GLY A 196 -28.30 0.74 10.42
C GLY A 196 -28.15 -0.64 9.74
N ARG A 197 -26.98 -0.92 9.17
CA ARG A 197 -26.61 -2.19 8.55
C ARG A 197 -25.55 -2.95 9.34
N MET A 198 -25.57 -2.88 10.66
CA MET A 198 -24.53 -3.50 11.53
C MET A 198 -24.30 -5.01 11.28
N SER A 199 -25.27 -5.72 10.73
CA SER A 199 -25.17 -7.12 10.35
C SER A 199 -24.63 -7.38 8.94
N MET A 200 -24.44 -6.34 8.13
CA MET A 200 -23.98 -6.46 6.75
C MET A 200 -22.51 -6.13 6.61
N LYS A 201 -21.85 -6.71 5.63
CA LYS A 201 -20.47 -6.43 5.24
C LYS A 201 -20.35 -4.97 4.83
N CYS A 202 -19.49 -4.24 5.51
CA CYS A 202 -19.26 -2.82 5.30
C CYS A 202 -17.80 -2.57 4.94
N PRO A 203 -17.48 -2.27 3.66
CA PRO A 203 -16.09 -2.06 3.25
C PRO A 203 -15.42 -0.89 3.95
N ILE A 204 -16.18 0.13 4.36
CA ILE A 204 -15.66 1.26 5.15
C ILE A 204 -15.23 0.79 6.54
N ARG A 205 -16.03 -0.07 7.20
CA ARG A 205 -15.67 -0.62 8.52
C ARG A 205 -14.38 -1.42 8.46
N ASP A 206 -14.19 -2.19 7.39
CA ASP A 206 -13.00 -3.01 7.22
C ASP A 206 -11.75 -2.15 7.05
N ILE A 207 -11.85 -1.02 6.32
CA ILE A 207 -10.79 -0.01 6.25
C ILE A 207 -10.48 0.56 7.64
N LEU A 208 -11.50 1.00 8.38
CA LEU A 208 -11.28 1.61 9.71
C LEU A 208 -10.68 0.62 10.71
N LYS A 209 -11.18 -0.63 10.74
CA LYS A 209 -10.64 -1.68 11.60
C LYS A 209 -9.21 -2.06 11.23
N PHE A 210 -8.88 -2.08 9.94
CA PHE A 210 -7.53 -2.31 9.47
C PHE A 210 -6.57 -1.26 10.07
N HIS A 211 -6.92 0.02 9.96
CA HIS A 211 -6.10 1.10 10.49
C HIS A 211 -6.03 1.10 12.02
N GLN A 212 -7.13 0.79 12.71
CA GLN A 212 -7.11 0.66 14.17
C GLN A 212 -6.14 -0.42 14.66
N LYS A 213 -5.97 -1.51 13.88
CA LYS A 213 -5.11 -2.63 14.28
C LYS A 213 -3.66 -2.49 13.82
N LEU A 214 -3.43 -1.98 12.61
CA LEU A 214 -2.10 -1.97 12.01
C LEU A 214 -1.33 -0.67 12.24
N MET A 215 -2.00 0.49 12.26
CA MET A 215 -1.31 1.74 12.54
C MET A 215 -0.87 1.80 14.00
N PRO A 216 0.35 2.25 14.29
CA PRO A 216 0.89 2.21 15.66
C PRO A 216 0.21 3.20 16.61
N SER A 217 -0.35 4.31 16.11
CA SER A 217 -1.03 5.34 16.89
C SER A 217 -1.85 6.29 16.02
N GLU A 218 -2.80 7.01 16.64
CA GLU A 218 -3.54 8.11 15.98
C GLU A 218 -2.57 9.17 15.45
N LYS A 219 -1.54 9.50 16.20
CA LYS A 219 -0.54 10.49 15.82
C LYS A 219 0.20 10.11 14.52
N ALA A 220 0.57 8.84 14.37
CA ALA A 220 1.22 8.33 13.17
C ALA A 220 0.27 8.40 11.96
N LEU A 221 -0.96 7.91 12.12
CA LEU A 221 -1.99 7.98 11.08
C LEU A 221 -2.26 9.43 10.64
N HIS A 222 -2.50 10.34 11.59
CA HIS A 222 -2.77 11.75 11.28
C HIS A 222 -1.57 12.44 10.62
N HIS A 223 -0.34 12.10 11.02
CA HIS A 223 0.87 12.64 10.37
C HIS A 223 0.94 12.23 8.91
N ALA A 224 0.67 10.96 8.61
CA ALA A 224 0.65 10.45 7.24
C ALA A 224 -0.45 11.14 6.41
N LEU A 225 -1.69 11.15 6.90
CA LEU A 225 -2.81 11.80 6.21
C LEU A 225 -2.56 13.29 5.95
N LYS A 226 -1.97 14.01 6.92
CA LYS A 226 -1.61 15.44 6.74
C LYS A 226 -0.65 15.65 5.57
N LYS A 227 0.32 14.74 5.38
CA LYS A 227 1.23 14.83 4.23
C LYS A 227 0.50 14.63 2.90
N LEU A 228 -0.47 13.72 2.87
CA LEU A 228 -1.23 13.42 1.67
C LEU A 228 -2.15 14.57 1.22
N LEU A 229 -2.55 15.49 2.11
CA LEU A 229 -3.35 16.67 1.74
C LEU A 229 -2.65 17.57 0.70
N ALA A 230 -1.33 17.53 0.60
CA ALA A 230 -0.57 18.31 -0.38
C ALA A 230 -0.36 17.58 -1.71
N VAL A 231 -0.82 16.32 -1.84
CA VAL A 231 -0.62 15.49 -3.03
C VAL A 231 -1.91 15.50 -3.87
N PRO A 232 -1.85 15.87 -5.16
CA PRO A 232 -3.06 16.05 -5.98
C PRO A 232 -3.54 14.74 -6.61
N PHE A 233 -3.65 13.65 -5.83
CA PHE A 233 -4.14 12.39 -6.35
C PHE A 233 -5.66 12.38 -6.57
N THR A 234 -6.08 11.59 -7.55
CA THR A 234 -7.49 11.39 -7.91
C THR A 234 -7.95 9.95 -7.69
N MET A 235 -7.00 9.03 -7.50
CA MET A 235 -7.22 7.62 -7.24
C MET A 235 -6.25 7.14 -6.16
N VAL A 236 -6.69 6.17 -5.35
CA VAL A 236 -5.84 5.50 -4.37
C VAL A 236 -5.80 4.01 -4.67
N ALA A 237 -4.61 3.45 -4.74
CA ALA A 237 -4.30 2.05 -4.97
C ALA A 237 -3.51 1.49 -3.76
N PRO A 238 -4.20 0.93 -2.74
CA PRO A 238 -3.56 0.44 -1.53
C PRO A 238 -2.93 -0.94 -1.74
N GLN A 239 -1.97 -1.29 -0.87
CA GLN A 239 -1.34 -2.61 -0.85
C GLN A 239 -2.35 -3.71 -0.44
N HIS A 240 -3.30 -3.39 0.42
CA HIS A 240 -4.39 -4.27 0.83
C HIS A 240 -5.74 -3.60 0.62
N GLY A 241 -6.74 -4.37 0.21
CA GLY A 241 -8.08 -3.85 -0.01
C GLY A 241 -8.32 -3.29 -1.41
N SER A 242 -9.31 -2.44 -1.54
CA SER A 242 -9.86 -2.03 -2.83
C SER A 242 -9.29 -0.70 -3.34
N VAL A 243 -9.09 -0.63 -4.64
CA VAL A 243 -8.74 0.64 -5.34
C VAL A 243 -9.92 1.61 -5.27
N ILE A 244 -9.68 2.83 -4.81
CA ILE A 244 -10.70 3.88 -4.68
C ILE A 244 -10.54 4.84 -5.86
N THR A 245 -11.54 4.85 -6.75
CA THR A 245 -11.47 5.55 -8.05
C THR A 245 -12.30 6.83 -8.12
N ASP A 246 -13.18 7.07 -7.14
CA ASP A 246 -14.05 8.24 -7.18
C ASP A 246 -13.82 9.19 -6.00
N GLN A 247 -13.96 10.49 -6.28
CA GLN A 247 -13.66 11.57 -5.33
C GLN A 247 -14.57 11.56 -4.09
N LYS A 248 -15.82 11.11 -4.22
CA LYS A 248 -16.76 11.08 -3.08
C LYS A 248 -16.34 10.00 -2.08
N SER A 249 -16.00 8.81 -2.59
CA SER A 249 -15.45 7.73 -1.77
C SER A 249 -14.13 8.12 -1.13
N LEU A 250 -13.21 8.74 -1.89
CA LEU A 250 -11.94 9.23 -1.37
C LEU A 250 -12.13 10.23 -0.21
N GLN A 251 -12.94 11.26 -0.45
CA GLN A 251 -13.23 12.27 0.57
C GLN A 251 -13.88 11.64 1.82
N LYS A 252 -14.78 10.68 1.61
CA LYS A 252 -15.45 9.97 2.69
C LYS A 252 -14.47 9.17 3.54
N VAL A 253 -13.68 8.31 2.91
CA VAL A 253 -12.73 7.44 3.61
C VAL A 253 -11.65 8.28 4.29
N PHE A 254 -11.11 9.28 3.60
CA PHE A 254 -10.11 10.19 4.17
C PHE A 254 -10.63 10.90 5.43
N GLY A 255 -11.86 11.44 5.36
CA GLY A 255 -12.48 12.13 6.51
C GLY A 255 -12.70 11.21 7.70
N LEU A 256 -13.12 9.95 7.47
CA LEU A 256 -13.30 8.98 8.53
C LEU A 256 -11.96 8.53 9.15
N LEU A 257 -10.92 8.34 8.35
CA LEU A 257 -9.58 8.04 8.85
C LEU A 257 -9.00 9.21 9.65
N ALA A 258 -9.23 10.45 9.22
CA ALA A 258 -8.78 11.62 9.95
C ALA A 258 -9.49 11.81 11.33
N GLY A 259 -10.69 11.28 11.48
CA GLY A 259 -11.42 11.27 12.76
C GLY A 259 -11.29 9.99 13.55
N LEU A 260 -10.51 9.02 13.09
CA LEU A 260 -10.43 7.69 13.69
C LEU A 260 -9.77 7.73 15.06
N LYS A 261 -10.39 7.04 16.04
CA LYS A 261 -9.93 6.92 17.41
C LYS A 261 -9.59 5.47 17.75
N GLY A 262 -8.81 5.29 18.83
CA GLY A 262 -8.42 3.98 19.32
C GLY A 262 -7.52 3.26 18.31
N VAL A 263 -6.52 3.96 17.78
CA VAL A 263 -5.57 3.43 16.78
C VAL A 263 -4.34 2.87 17.47
N GLY A 264 -4.06 1.59 17.25
CA GLY A 264 -2.84 0.93 17.74
C GLY A 264 -2.70 1.02 19.24
N ILE A 265 -1.58 1.56 19.70
CA ILE A 265 -1.28 1.69 21.15
C ILE A 265 -2.27 2.59 21.88
N ASP A 266 -2.88 3.57 21.19
CA ASP A 266 -3.81 4.51 21.80
C ASP A 266 -5.11 3.82 22.27
N ALA A 267 -5.43 2.64 21.71
CA ALA A 267 -6.55 1.81 22.19
C ALA A 267 -6.23 1.04 23.50
N LEU A 268 -4.95 0.92 23.86
CA LEU A 268 -4.47 0.05 24.94
C LEU A 268 -3.96 0.82 26.15
N VAL A 269 -3.60 2.08 25.98
CA VAL A 269 -3.01 2.90 27.05
C VAL A 269 -3.89 4.09 27.36
N GLU A 270 -4.11 4.34 28.66
CA GLU A 270 -4.82 5.52 29.12
C GLU A 270 -4.00 6.79 28.88
N GLU A 271 -4.67 7.92 28.65
CA GLU A 271 -4.00 9.22 28.58
C GLU A 271 -3.17 9.49 29.85
N GLY A 272 -1.93 9.92 29.63
CA GLY A 272 -1.01 10.21 30.74
C GLY A 272 -0.27 9.00 31.29
N TYR A 273 -0.36 7.82 30.67
CA TYR A 273 0.44 6.66 31.05
C TYR A 273 1.92 7.01 31.10
N ARG A 274 2.52 6.92 32.27
CA ARG A 274 3.96 7.13 32.50
C ARG A 274 4.50 6.06 33.45
N ILE A 275 5.69 5.59 33.18
CA ILE A 275 6.40 4.73 34.12
C ILE A 275 6.90 5.62 35.25
N ASN A 276 6.48 5.31 36.50
CA ASN A 276 7.00 5.99 37.67
C ASN A 276 8.46 5.56 37.94
N PRO A 277 9.45 6.49 37.89
CA PRO A 277 10.85 6.16 38.13
C PRO A 277 11.12 5.48 39.47
N GLU A 278 10.36 5.82 40.52
CA GLU A 278 10.51 5.18 41.84
C GLU A 278 10.15 3.69 41.84
N ARG A 279 9.19 3.27 40.99
CA ARG A 279 8.88 1.85 40.79
C ARG A 279 10.04 1.10 40.14
N ILE A 280 10.76 1.76 39.24
CA ILE A 280 11.96 1.18 38.60
C ILE A 280 13.03 0.97 39.70
N GLN A 281 13.32 2.00 40.49
CA GLN A 281 14.32 1.90 41.59
C GLN A 281 13.97 0.78 42.58
N LYS A 282 12.69 0.70 43.03
CA LYS A 282 12.25 -0.36 43.97
C LYS A 282 12.32 -1.78 43.37
N ARG A 283 12.26 -1.93 42.06
CA ARG A 283 12.34 -3.26 41.41
C ARG A 283 13.77 -3.78 41.31
N PHE A 284 14.73 -2.89 41.18
CA PHE A 284 16.15 -3.25 40.94
C PHE A 284 17.06 -2.94 42.15
N ALA A 285 16.49 -2.51 43.27
CA ALA A 285 17.17 -2.44 44.58
C ALA A 285 17.05 -3.79 45.30
#